data_cb5cfe248978828e3cc156b9d689ac94
#
_entry.id   cb5cfe248978828e3cc156b9d689ac94
#
_cell.length_a   1.000
_cell.length_b   1.000
_cell.length_c   1.000
_cell.angle_alpha   90.00
_cell.angle_beta   90.00
_cell.angle_gamma   90.00
#
_symmetry.space_group_name_H-M   'P 1'
#
loop_
_entity.id
_entity.type
_entity.pdbx_description
1 polymer ?
#
loop_
_entity_poly.entity_id
_entity_poly.type
_entity_poly.pdbx_seq_one_letter_code
_entity_poly.pdbx_strand_id
1 'polypeptide(L)'
;IHNALRALRETARQGRRVRLSLNLSAQSLINPSTASFVTDKLVEFDVEAKQLVFEITESRAVSNLESARALIGHLRALGCQFALDDFGVGFSTFSHLKHLDVDYLKIDGSFIQGLIDDKIDQAVVKAITGIAHSVGKLTVAEFVDRPQILPLLRDCAVDYIQGYFIGEPQVGLDRALPFAQAAGQDAEPIRATG
;
A
#
# COMPACT_ATOMS: atom_id res chain seq x y z
N ILE A 1 5.65 13.81 5.77
CA ILE A 1 4.25 14.10 6.20
C ILE A 1 3.83 15.51 5.79
N HIS A 2 4.52 16.58 6.21
CA HIS A 2 4.12 17.97 5.93
C HIS A 2 3.79 18.23 4.45
N ASN A 3 4.69 17.85 3.54
CA ASN A 3 4.49 18.04 2.09
C ASN A 3 3.30 17.22 1.56
N ALA A 4 3.11 16.00 2.06
CA ALA A 4 2.00 15.14 1.68
C ALA A 4 0.65 15.74 2.10
N LEU A 5 0.54 16.21 3.34
CA LEU A 5 -0.69 16.84 3.85
C LEU A 5 -1.01 18.16 3.13
N ARG A 6 0.02 18.96 2.80
CA ARG A 6 -0.16 20.15 1.98
C ARG A 6 -0.71 19.81 0.60
N ALA A 7 -0.17 18.77 -0.05
CA ALA A 7 -0.65 18.31 -1.35
C ALA A 7 -2.08 17.77 -1.29
N LEU A 8 -2.43 16.99 -0.25
CA LEU A 8 -3.80 16.51 -0.02
C LEU A 8 -4.79 17.66 0.17
N ARG A 9 -4.42 18.66 0.96
CA ARG A 9 -5.24 19.86 1.16
C ARG A 9 -5.47 20.62 -0.14
N GLU A 10 -4.43 20.75 -0.97
CA GLU A 10 -4.55 21.44 -2.25
C GLU A 10 -5.46 20.68 -3.24
N THR A 11 -5.30 19.37 -3.36
CA THR A 11 -6.19 18.54 -4.20
C THR A 11 -7.63 18.56 -3.71
N ALA A 12 -7.85 18.58 -2.38
CA ALA A 12 -9.19 18.73 -1.80
C ALA A 12 -9.85 20.06 -2.17
N ARG A 13 -9.10 21.17 -2.18
CA ARG A 13 -9.58 22.48 -2.63
C ARG A 13 -9.99 22.50 -4.10
N GLN A 14 -9.37 21.63 -4.91
CA GLN A 14 -9.70 21.44 -6.32
C GLN A 14 -10.89 20.47 -6.53
N GLY A 15 -11.53 20.02 -5.44
CA GLY A 15 -12.64 19.06 -5.47
C GLY A 15 -12.20 17.61 -5.72
N ARG A 16 -10.89 17.32 -5.66
CA ARG A 16 -10.32 15.99 -5.88
C ARG A 16 -10.01 15.32 -4.54
N ARG A 17 -10.41 14.06 -4.39
CA ARG A 17 -10.05 13.24 -3.24
C ARG A 17 -9.07 12.18 -3.69
N VAL A 18 -7.87 12.21 -3.11
CA VAL A 18 -6.80 11.23 -3.34
C VAL A 18 -6.36 10.62 -2.02
N ARG A 19 -5.76 9.45 -2.08
CA ARG A 19 -5.03 8.85 -0.97
C ARG A 19 -3.54 8.89 -1.28
N LEU A 20 -2.72 9.10 -0.27
CA LEU A 20 -1.27 9.07 -0.39
C LEU A 20 -0.68 8.00 0.51
N SER A 21 0.20 7.22 -0.07
CA SER A 21 1.07 6.29 0.65
C SER A 21 2.32 7.01 1.14
N LEU A 22 2.71 6.73 2.38
CA LEU A 22 3.87 7.33 3.04
C LEU A 22 4.71 6.25 3.71
N ASN A 23 5.94 6.10 3.25
CA ASN A 23 6.90 5.19 3.86
C ASN A 23 7.28 5.63 5.27
N LEU A 24 7.19 4.71 6.24
CA LEU A 24 7.68 4.90 7.60
C LEU A 24 9.09 4.35 7.75
N SER A 25 10.01 5.22 8.19
CA SER A 25 11.36 4.78 8.56
C SER A 25 11.33 3.95 9.84
N ALA A 26 12.35 3.10 10.03
CA ALA A 26 12.51 2.37 11.30
C ALA A 26 12.56 3.33 12.51
N GLN A 27 13.20 4.49 12.34
CA GLN A 27 13.28 5.51 13.40
C GLN A 27 11.90 6.10 13.73
N SER A 28 11.06 6.35 12.72
CA SER A 28 9.69 6.84 12.93
C SER A 28 8.83 5.78 13.64
N LEU A 29 9.06 4.50 13.33
CA LEU A 29 8.32 3.39 13.93
C LEU A 29 8.54 3.27 15.44
N ILE A 30 9.78 3.46 15.91
CA ILE A 30 10.16 3.33 17.33
C ILE A 30 10.04 4.63 18.12
N ASN A 31 9.83 5.77 17.46
CA ASN A 31 9.74 7.06 18.15
C ASN A 31 8.33 7.26 18.74
N PRO A 32 8.20 7.35 20.09
CA PRO A 32 6.90 7.51 20.75
C PRO A 32 6.13 8.76 20.31
N SER A 33 6.83 9.79 19.84
CA SER A 33 6.19 11.04 19.41
C SER A 33 5.63 10.98 17.99
N THR A 34 5.84 9.90 17.23
CA THR A 34 5.37 9.82 15.83
C THR A 34 3.85 9.88 15.76
N ALA A 35 3.16 9.19 16.65
CA ALA A 35 1.70 9.15 16.66
C ALA A 35 1.10 10.55 16.94
N SER A 36 1.57 11.24 18.01
CA SER A 36 1.11 12.59 18.33
C SER A 36 1.47 13.58 17.21
N PHE A 37 2.67 13.52 16.66
CA PHE A 37 3.07 14.37 15.55
C PHE A 37 2.15 14.21 14.33
N VAL A 38 1.79 12.97 13.96
CA VAL A 38 0.84 12.72 12.86
C VAL A 38 -0.53 13.30 13.18
N THR A 39 -1.03 13.07 14.41
CA THR A 39 -2.32 13.58 14.89
C THR A 39 -2.39 15.10 14.79
N ASP A 40 -1.39 15.79 15.31
CA ASP A 40 -1.33 17.25 15.30
C ASP A 40 -1.30 17.79 13.86
N LYS A 41 -0.56 17.12 12.97
CA LYS A 41 -0.47 17.51 11.58
C LYS A 41 -1.76 17.27 10.80
N LEU A 42 -2.49 16.19 11.05
CA LEU A 42 -3.81 15.97 10.46
C LEU A 42 -4.78 17.11 10.80
N VAL A 43 -4.78 17.54 12.08
CA VAL A 43 -5.61 18.66 12.54
C VAL A 43 -5.13 19.98 11.91
N GLU A 44 -3.82 20.27 11.92
CA GLU A 44 -3.25 21.51 11.37
C GLU A 44 -3.61 21.70 9.89
N PHE A 45 -3.58 20.61 9.12
CA PHE A 45 -3.84 20.66 7.68
C PHE A 45 -5.31 20.44 7.30
N ASP A 46 -6.17 20.11 8.27
CA ASP A 46 -7.58 19.76 8.02
C ASP A 46 -7.72 18.66 6.95
N VAL A 47 -6.98 17.55 7.13
CA VAL A 47 -6.94 16.40 6.22
C VAL A 47 -7.57 15.20 6.90
N GLU A 48 -8.46 14.50 6.20
CA GLU A 48 -9.08 13.28 6.69
C GLU A 48 -8.02 12.15 6.79
N ALA A 49 -7.89 11.54 7.96
CA ALA A 49 -6.90 10.48 8.23
C ALA A 49 -6.96 9.31 7.23
N LYS A 50 -8.16 8.98 6.72
CA LYS A 50 -8.36 7.92 5.70
C LYS A 50 -7.71 8.20 4.34
N GLN A 51 -7.20 9.42 4.13
CA GLN A 51 -6.43 9.78 2.94
C GLN A 51 -4.95 9.40 3.06
N LEU A 52 -4.51 8.94 4.25
CA LEU A 52 -3.14 8.48 4.47
C LEU A 52 -3.09 6.96 4.59
N VAL A 53 -2.19 6.37 3.82
CA VAL A 53 -1.76 4.98 3.95
C VAL A 53 -0.29 5.00 4.39
N PHE A 54 0.04 4.41 5.52
CA PHE A 54 1.43 4.29 5.95
C PHE A 54 2.01 2.94 5.51
N GLU A 55 3.17 2.96 4.88
CA GLU A 55 3.87 1.77 4.41
C GLU A 55 5.02 1.43 5.35
N ILE A 56 5.08 0.17 5.80
CA ILE A 56 6.12 -0.35 6.69
C ILE A 56 6.64 -1.62 6.05
N THR A 57 7.96 -1.73 5.79
CA THR A 57 8.49 -2.99 5.28
C THR A 57 8.32 -4.11 6.30
N GLU A 58 8.07 -5.32 5.83
CA GLU A 58 7.85 -6.49 6.67
C GLU A 58 9.00 -6.68 7.69
N SER A 59 10.23 -6.61 7.21
CA SER A 59 11.43 -6.78 8.05
C SER A 59 11.50 -5.77 9.22
N ARG A 60 11.09 -4.51 8.98
CA ARG A 60 11.05 -3.48 10.03
C ARG A 60 9.93 -3.70 11.02
N ALA A 61 8.75 -4.08 10.53
CA ALA A 61 7.60 -4.36 11.38
C ALA A 61 7.88 -5.54 12.32
N VAL A 62 8.50 -6.61 11.82
CA VAL A 62 8.85 -7.80 12.60
C VAL A 62 9.95 -7.50 13.61
N SER A 63 11.02 -6.79 13.22
CA SER A 63 12.12 -6.42 14.13
C SER A 63 11.69 -5.51 15.28
N ASN A 64 10.56 -4.81 15.16
CA ASN A 64 10.05 -3.87 16.16
C ASN A 64 8.54 -4.07 16.40
N LEU A 65 8.11 -5.33 16.55
CA LEU A 65 6.70 -5.72 16.49
C LEU A 65 5.81 -4.97 17.49
N GLU A 66 6.27 -4.78 18.72
CA GLU A 66 5.48 -4.06 19.75
C GLU A 66 5.29 -2.58 19.39
N SER A 67 6.38 -1.92 18.96
CA SER A 67 6.30 -0.51 18.53
C SER A 67 5.43 -0.36 17.29
N ALA A 68 5.56 -1.28 16.31
CA ALA A 68 4.72 -1.30 15.12
C ALA A 68 3.24 -1.43 15.49
N ARG A 69 2.88 -2.38 16.35
CA ARG A 69 1.50 -2.58 16.81
C ARG A 69 0.94 -1.35 17.52
N ALA A 70 1.73 -0.74 18.41
CA ALA A 70 1.30 0.45 19.15
C ALA A 70 1.03 1.63 18.18
N LEU A 71 1.96 1.90 17.26
CA LEU A 71 1.81 2.97 16.28
C LEU A 71 0.64 2.72 15.32
N ILE A 72 0.54 1.51 14.75
CA ILE A 72 -0.55 1.09 13.87
C ILE A 72 -1.89 1.27 14.61
N GLY A 73 -2.03 0.73 15.81
CA GLY A 73 -3.27 0.83 16.58
C GLY A 73 -3.69 2.27 16.83
N HIS A 74 -2.74 3.15 17.20
CA HIS A 74 -3.05 4.56 17.45
C HIS A 74 -3.51 5.28 16.17
N LEU A 75 -2.77 5.15 15.07
CA LEU A 75 -3.10 5.87 13.82
C LEU A 75 -4.33 5.28 13.11
N ARG A 76 -4.58 3.98 13.24
CA ARG A 76 -5.82 3.36 12.74
C ARG A 76 -7.05 3.84 13.51
N ALA A 77 -6.93 4.07 14.82
CA ALA A 77 -8.03 4.66 15.60
C ALA A 77 -8.43 6.07 15.13
N LEU A 78 -7.51 6.78 14.45
CA LEU A 78 -7.79 8.06 13.78
C LEU A 78 -8.39 7.87 12.37
N GLY A 79 -8.32 6.67 11.81
CA GLY A 79 -8.79 6.33 10.47
C GLY A 79 -7.69 6.22 9.40
N CYS A 80 -6.41 6.30 9.76
CA CYS A 80 -5.31 6.01 8.83
C CYS A 80 -5.30 4.54 8.44
N GLN A 81 -4.80 4.24 7.25
CA GLN A 81 -4.62 2.89 6.74
C GLN A 81 -3.13 2.50 6.75
N PHE A 82 -2.86 1.19 6.70
CA PHE A 82 -1.50 0.65 6.72
C PHE A 82 -1.29 -0.39 5.64
N ALA A 83 -0.11 -0.36 5.04
CA ALA A 83 0.38 -1.38 4.12
C ALA A 83 1.66 -2.03 4.67
N LEU A 84 1.75 -3.35 4.55
CA LEU A 84 2.97 -4.10 4.80
C LEU A 84 3.70 -4.26 3.49
N ASP A 85 4.89 -3.68 3.39
CA ASP A 85 5.70 -3.56 2.18
C ASP A 85 6.75 -4.67 2.07
N ASP A 86 7.26 -4.93 0.86
CA ASP A 86 8.25 -5.97 0.54
C ASP A 86 7.82 -7.38 0.99
N PHE A 87 6.51 -7.69 0.90
CA PHE A 87 5.99 -8.93 1.45
C PHE A 87 6.37 -10.14 0.59
N GLY A 88 6.94 -11.16 1.24
CA GLY A 88 7.29 -12.43 0.62
C GLY A 88 8.79 -12.66 0.39
N VAL A 89 9.66 -11.63 0.47
CA VAL A 89 11.11 -11.75 0.18
C VAL A 89 11.92 -12.30 1.36
N GLY A 90 11.38 -12.19 2.59
CA GLY A 90 12.10 -12.60 3.80
C GLY A 90 11.72 -13.99 4.28
N PHE A 91 12.21 -14.36 5.46
CA PHE A 91 11.71 -15.50 6.25
C PHE A 91 10.32 -15.17 6.81
N SER A 92 9.46 -14.67 5.94
CA SER A 92 8.11 -14.24 6.25
C SER A 92 7.31 -15.39 6.81
N THR A 93 7.07 -15.35 8.09
CA THR A 93 6.06 -16.22 8.65
C THR A 93 4.74 -15.45 8.61
N PHE A 94 3.77 -15.94 7.83
CA PHE A 94 2.39 -15.43 7.84
C PHE A 94 1.81 -15.25 9.24
N SER A 95 2.48 -15.83 10.26
CA SER A 95 2.15 -15.65 11.67
C SER A 95 2.19 -14.18 12.11
N HIS A 96 3.05 -13.35 11.52
CA HIS A 96 3.13 -11.93 11.86
C HIS A 96 1.91 -11.14 11.40
N LEU A 97 1.23 -11.59 10.33
CA LEU A 97 -0.02 -10.98 9.87
C LEU A 97 -1.13 -11.03 10.92
N LYS A 98 -1.10 -12.02 11.83
CA LYS A 98 -2.05 -12.09 12.94
C LYS A 98 -1.85 -10.99 13.97
N HIS A 99 -0.67 -10.40 14.00
CA HIS A 99 -0.26 -9.43 15.01
C HIS A 99 -0.21 -7.99 14.50
N LEU A 100 -0.24 -7.82 13.15
CA LEU A 100 -0.20 -6.52 12.50
C LEU A 100 -1.56 -6.23 11.87
N ASP A 101 -2.24 -5.23 12.40
CA ASP A 101 -3.53 -4.80 11.86
C ASP A 101 -3.30 -3.85 10.68
N VAL A 102 -2.86 -4.41 9.54
CA VAL A 102 -2.66 -3.69 8.27
C VAL A 102 -3.85 -3.92 7.34
N ASP A 103 -4.06 -3.01 6.40
CA ASP A 103 -5.14 -3.09 5.41
C ASP A 103 -4.67 -3.75 4.12
N TYR A 104 -3.40 -3.53 3.76
CA TYR A 104 -2.82 -3.97 2.50
C TYR A 104 -1.54 -4.80 2.71
N LEU A 105 -1.34 -5.77 1.81
CA LEU A 105 -0.07 -6.46 1.61
C LEU A 105 0.47 -6.09 0.24
N LYS A 106 1.65 -5.47 0.18
CA LYS A 106 2.33 -5.14 -1.06
C LYS A 106 3.26 -6.30 -1.41
N ILE A 107 2.94 -6.99 -2.50
CA ILE A 107 3.68 -8.14 -2.99
C ILE A 107 4.93 -7.62 -3.68
N ASP A 108 6.11 -8.05 -3.19
CA ASP A 108 7.39 -7.61 -3.69
C ASP A 108 7.54 -7.80 -5.21
N GLY A 109 8.17 -6.82 -5.84
CA GLY A 109 8.34 -6.77 -7.28
C GLY A 109 9.12 -7.94 -7.87
N SER A 110 9.97 -8.63 -7.09
CA SER A 110 10.72 -9.79 -7.57
C SER A 110 9.81 -10.92 -8.05
N PHE A 111 8.66 -11.15 -7.39
CA PHE A 111 7.66 -12.13 -7.82
C PHE A 111 6.82 -11.64 -8.99
N ILE A 112 6.63 -10.32 -9.11
CA ILE A 112 5.80 -9.73 -10.16
C ILE A 112 6.55 -9.68 -11.50
N GLN A 113 7.84 -9.36 -11.48
CA GLN A 113 8.67 -9.27 -12.67
C GLN A 113 8.85 -10.63 -13.36
N GLY A 114 8.93 -11.71 -12.58
CA GLY A 114 9.04 -13.09 -13.09
C GLY A 114 7.71 -13.73 -13.49
N LEU A 115 6.58 -13.11 -13.21
CA LEU A 115 5.24 -13.72 -13.26
C LEU A 115 4.87 -14.33 -14.62
N ILE A 116 5.40 -13.81 -15.75
CA ILE A 116 5.10 -14.33 -17.10
C ILE A 116 5.76 -15.69 -17.33
N ASP A 117 7.00 -15.84 -16.89
CA ASP A 117 7.87 -16.96 -17.26
C ASP A 117 8.03 -17.99 -16.14
N ASP A 118 7.80 -17.59 -14.89
CA ASP A 118 8.02 -18.46 -13.73
C ASP A 118 6.70 -18.92 -13.07
N LYS A 119 6.48 -20.24 -13.11
CA LYS A 119 5.34 -20.88 -12.45
C LYS A 119 5.40 -20.85 -10.92
N ILE A 120 6.60 -20.73 -10.35
CA ILE A 120 6.78 -20.60 -8.90
C ILE A 120 6.29 -19.23 -8.46
N ASP A 121 6.68 -18.16 -9.17
CA ASP A 121 6.21 -16.81 -8.89
C ASP A 121 4.68 -16.72 -8.98
N GLN A 122 4.07 -17.32 -10.01
CA GLN A 122 2.62 -17.41 -10.12
C GLN A 122 1.98 -18.09 -8.91
N ALA A 123 2.55 -19.20 -8.46
CA ALA A 123 2.06 -19.93 -7.30
C ALA A 123 2.22 -19.14 -5.99
N VAL A 124 3.35 -18.44 -5.83
CA VAL A 124 3.64 -17.58 -4.67
C VAL A 124 2.65 -16.41 -4.61
N VAL A 125 2.49 -15.65 -5.70
CA VAL A 125 1.55 -14.53 -5.77
C VAL A 125 0.13 -14.97 -5.43
N LYS A 126 -0.32 -16.09 -6.02
CA LYS A 126 -1.64 -16.67 -5.75
C LYS A 126 -1.81 -17.09 -4.28
N ALA A 127 -0.77 -17.69 -3.69
CA ALA A 127 -0.80 -18.09 -2.28
C ALA A 127 -0.86 -16.87 -1.35
N ILE A 128 -0.05 -15.83 -1.60
CA ILE A 128 -0.05 -14.58 -0.82
C ILE A 128 -1.45 -13.95 -0.88
N THR A 129 -2.02 -13.80 -2.07
CA THR A 129 -3.35 -13.22 -2.27
C THR A 129 -4.44 -14.02 -1.54
N GLY A 130 -4.43 -15.35 -1.67
CA GLY A 130 -5.39 -16.21 -0.99
C GLY A 130 -5.32 -16.10 0.53
N ILE A 131 -4.12 -16.04 1.10
CA ILE A 131 -3.92 -15.84 2.54
C ILE A 131 -4.38 -14.45 2.96
N ALA A 132 -4.00 -13.39 2.23
CA ALA A 132 -4.42 -12.03 2.51
C ALA A 132 -5.94 -11.91 2.60
N HIS A 133 -6.64 -12.41 1.60
CA HIS A 133 -8.10 -12.41 1.55
C HIS A 133 -8.74 -13.21 2.70
N SER A 134 -8.15 -14.35 3.09
CA SER A 134 -8.66 -15.16 4.19
C SER A 134 -8.65 -14.43 5.55
N VAL A 135 -7.81 -13.40 5.68
CA VAL A 135 -7.70 -12.56 6.88
C VAL A 135 -8.21 -11.13 6.65
N GLY A 136 -8.99 -10.92 5.57
CA GLY A 136 -9.66 -9.65 5.26
C GLY A 136 -8.73 -8.51 4.83
N LYS A 137 -7.55 -8.84 4.28
CA LYS A 137 -6.58 -7.85 3.77
C LYS A 137 -6.59 -7.83 2.25
N LEU A 138 -6.25 -6.68 1.67
CA LEU A 138 -6.14 -6.47 0.23
C LEU A 138 -4.68 -6.57 -0.22
N THR A 139 -4.47 -6.92 -1.48
CA THR A 139 -3.13 -7.08 -2.05
C THR A 139 -2.81 -5.99 -3.07
N VAL A 140 -1.54 -5.60 -3.14
CA VAL A 140 -1.00 -4.66 -4.12
C VAL A 140 0.18 -5.34 -4.81
N ALA A 141 0.13 -5.52 -6.12
CA ALA A 141 1.29 -5.96 -6.89
C ALA A 141 2.17 -4.76 -7.23
N GLU A 142 3.45 -4.85 -6.90
CA GLU A 142 4.43 -3.81 -7.19
C GLU A 142 5.20 -4.05 -8.49
N PHE A 143 5.89 -3.01 -8.97
CA PHE A 143 6.75 -3.08 -10.17
C PHE A 143 6.04 -3.61 -11.42
N VAL A 144 4.75 -3.34 -11.57
CA VAL A 144 4.03 -3.64 -12.82
C VAL A 144 4.55 -2.72 -13.91
N ASP A 145 5.39 -3.26 -14.80
CA ASP A 145 6.12 -2.50 -15.83
C ASP A 145 5.54 -2.70 -17.23
N ARG A 146 4.68 -3.70 -17.43
CA ARG A 146 4.16 -4.08 -18.76
C ARG A 146 2.74 -4.65 -18.71
N PRO A 147 1.91 -4.43 -19.75
CA PRO A 147 0.50 -4.86 -19.75
C PRO A 147 0.30 -6.38 -19.79
N GLN A 148 1.30 -7.15 -20.27
CA GLN A 148 1.21 -8.61 -20.36
C GLN A 148 1.06 -9.31 -19.00
N ILE A 149 1.45 -8.65 -17.92
CA ILE A 149 1.32 -9.17 -16.54
C ILE A 149 -0.15 -9.11 -16.07
N LEU A 150 -0.95 -8.17 -16.55
CA LEU A 150 -2.30 -7.89 -16.03
C LEU A 150 -3.24 -9.11 -16.00
N PRO A 151 -3.32 -9.94 -17.07
CA PRO A 151 -4.17 -11.14 -17.02
C PRO A 151 -3.75 -12.08 -15.89
N LEU A 152 -2.44 -12.28 -15.68
CA LEU A 152 -1.91 -13.17 -14.64
C LEU A 152 -2.21 -12.63 -13.23
N LEU A 153 -2.11 -11.32 -13.02
CA LEU A 153 -2.49 -10.69 -11.74
C LEU A 153 -3.99 -10.86 -11.46
N ARG A 154 -4.84 -10.79 -12.47
CA ARG A 154 -6.27 -11.07 -12.34
C ARG A 154 -6.52 -12.54 -11.97
N ASP A 155 -5.85 -13.47 -12.64
CA ASP A 155 -5.95 -14.92 -12.35
C ASP A 155 -5.46 -15.26 -10.93
N CYS A 156 -4.53 -14.46 -10.39
CA CYS A 156 -4.07 -14.52 -9.01
C CYS A 156 -4.99 -13.75 -8.03
N ALA A 157 -6.07 -13.11 -8.51
CA ALA A 157 -7.00 -12.29 -7.73
C ALA A 157 -6.36 -11.13 -6.97
N VAL A 158 -5.31 -10.50 -7.54
CA VAL A 158 -4.67 -9.31 -6.96
C VAL A 158 -5.62 -8.12 -7.02
N ASP A 159 -5.74 -7.34 -5.94
CA ASP A 159 -6.71 -6.25 -5.81
C ASP A 159 -6.23 -4.94 -6.45
N TYR A 160 -4.96 -4.61 -6.27
CA TYR A 160 -4.36 -3.35 -6.71
C TYR A 160 -3.04 -3.58 -7.42
N ILE A 161 -2.66 -2.63 -8.25
CA ILE A 161 -1.39 -2.65 -8.97
C ILE A 161 -0.67 -1.31 -8.83
N GLN A 162 0.66 -1.36 -8.77
CA GLN A 162 1.55 -0.22 -8.74
C GLN A 162 2.77 -0.48 -9.63
N GLY A 163 3.21 0.52 -10.40
CA GLY A 163 4.41 0.39 -11.22
C GLY A 163 4.41 1.34 -12.42
N TYR A 164 5.49 1.34 -13.17
CA TYR A 164 5.73 2.27 -14.27
C TYR A 164 4.72 2.15 -15.43
N PHE A 165 4.13 0.97 -15.59
CA PHE A 165 3.05 0.81 -16.57
C PHE A 165 1.81 1.66 -16.21
N ILE A 166 1.56 1.88 -14.91
CA ILE A 166 0.43 2.69 -14.44
C ILE A 166 0.78 4.17 -14.48
N GLY A 167 2.00 4.51 -14.06
CA GLY A 167 2.52 5.87 -14.07
C GLY A 167 3.92 5.93 -13.49
N GLU A 168 4.76 6.76 -14.10
CA GLU A 168 6.07 7.06 -13.55
C GLU A 168 5.97 8.05 -12.39
N PRO A 169 6.88 7.99 -11.40
CA PRO A 169 6.94 8.97 -10.33
C PRO A 169 7.02 10.40 -10.87
N GLN A 170 6.16 11.26 -10.38
CA GLN A 170 6.08 12.66 -10.79
C GLN A 170 6.12 13.60 -9.59
N VAL A 171 6.55 14.84 -9.82
CA VAL A 171 6.49 15.89 -8.81
C VAL A 171 5.07 16.46 -8.79
N GLY A 172 4.40 16.38 -7.63
CA GLY A 172 3.04 16.88 -7.45
C GLY A 172 1.94 15.86 -7.75
N LEU A 173 0.70 16.26 -7.49
CA LEU A 173 -0.48 15.41 -7.69
C LEU A 173 -1.35 15.83 -8.88
N ASP A 174 -0.84 16.69 -9.75
CA ASP A 174 -1.63 17.32 -10.82
C ASP A 174 -2.10 16.32 -11.88
N ARG A 175 -1.40 15.20 -12.02
CA ARG A 175 -1.67 14.13 -12.99
C ARG A 175 -2.05 12.80 -12.35
N ALA A 176 -2.52 12.77 -11.11
CA ALA A 176 -3.12 11.55 -10.59
C ALA A 176 -4.25 11.12 -11.54
N LEU A 177 -4.00 10.06 -12.32
CA LEU A 177 -4.93 9.57 -13.33
C LEU A 177 -6.25 9.21 -12.66
N PRO A 178 -7.39 9.63 -13.24
CA PRO A 178 -8.67 9.13 -12.76
C PRO A 178 -8.71 7.62 -12.97
N PHE A 179 -9.06 6.91 -11.93
CA PHE A 179 -9.11 5.45 -11.77
C PHE A 179 -9.92 4.69 -12.84
N ALA A 180 -10.66 5.39 -13.69
CA ALA A 180 -11.71 4.84 -14.55
C ALA A 180 -11.27 4.43 -15.96
N GLN A 181 -10.05 4.70 -16.41
CA GLN A 181 -9.71 4.53 -17.85
C GLN A 181 -8.86 3.30 -18.21
N ALA A 182 -8.43 2.49 -17.26
CA ALA A 182 -7.61 1.31 -17.54
C ALA A 182 -8.38 -0.03 -17.64
N ALA A 183 -9.70 -0.03 -17.47
CA ALA A 183 -10.53 -1.23 -17.58
C ALA A 183 -11.45 -1.15 -18.80
N GLY A 184 -11.39 -2.13 -19.71
CA GLY A 184 -12.44 -2.39 -20.70
C GLY A 184 -13.76 -2.69 -19.98
N GLN A 185 -14.88 -2.41 -20.65
CA GLN A 185 -16.23 -2.32 -20.09
C GLN A 185 -16.79 -3.58 -19.39
N ASP A 186 -16.07 -4.70 -19.32
CA ASP A 186 -16.60 -6.00 -18.82
C ASP A 186 -15.72 -6.71 -17.78
N ALA A 187 -14.71 -6.08 -17.20
CA ALA A 187 -13.89 -6.67 -16.14
C ALA A 187 -13.91 -5.81 -14.88
N GLU A 188 -14.11 -6.44 -13.71
CA GLU A 188 -13.88 -5.74 -12.44
C GLU A 188 -12.47 -5.14 -12.44
N PRO A 189 -12.33 -3.83 -12.18
CA PRO A 189 -11.06 -3.15 -12.36
C PRO A 189 -10.06 -3.57 -11.29
N ILE A 190 -8.88 -4.05 -11.72
CA ILE A 190 -7.70 -4.01 -10.86
C ILE A 190 -7.46 -2.52 -10.56
N ARG A 191 -7.54 -2.15 -9.30
CA ARG A 191 -7.44 -0.75 -8.88
C ARG A 191 -5.96 -0.34 -8.84
N ALA A 192 -5.60 0.81 -9.42
CA ALA A 192 -4.25 1.35 -9.34
C ALA A 192 -4.07 2.16 -8.04
N THR A 193 -2.93 2.00 -7.37
CA THR A 193 -2.48 2.87 -6.27
C THR A 193 -1.40 3.78 -6.81
N GLY A 194 -1.61 5.08 -6.74
CA GLY A 194 -0.63 6.09 -7.15
C GLY A 194 0.23 6.54 -5.99
#